data_15da11af2635fe99b63f8a5d7326fbe5
#
_entry.id   15da11af2635fe99b63f8a5d7326fbe5
#
_cell.length_a   1.000
_cell.length_b   1.000
_cell.length_c   1.000
_cell.angle_alpha   90.00
_cell.angle_beta   90.00
_cell.angle_gamma   90.00
#
_symmetry.space_group_name_H-M   'P 1'
#
loop_
_entity.id
_entity.type
_entity.pdbx_description
1 polymer ?
#
loop_
_entity_poly.entity_id
_entity_poly.type
_entity_poly.pdbx_seq_one_letter_code
_entity_poly.pdbx_strand_id
1 'polypeptide(L)'
;MKKNMQDNFKKLDMRVYQTLENTDLQKINYELSKIDGPTLVSGVGGSSVVSQFAAKVLSEKNKIITRNTEPRDFKYINTSLYKNVFACSYSGNNYGVELSFLNNLKHYLLSSKENKKGDIVNLTYNNIDKEKSFISLAAPVIPCAVMLNYYLPIHWQHLIIDHLDSYKFDFDVNCDAYEIFTGVDTSVASKYLESTMVESGIGIPIVHDKYSYCHGRSTTSINNNNIAIYFDMHTELDKLLLEELPKYYKDVVTIYPSSNSILGEYDALIKSMYLTKHIAESKEKDLSGVDYSPIVKKLYHYKGNL
;
A
#
# COMPACT_ATOMS: atom_id res chain seq x y z
N MET A 1 0.57 24.63 -16.15
CA MET A 1 0.29 24.80 -14.70
C MET A 1 1.00 23.66 -13.98
N LYS A 2 2.04 23.92 -13.20
CA LYS A 2 2.66 22.89 -12.33
C LYS A 2 1.60 22.44 -11.34
N LYS A 3 1.28 21.15 -11.34
CA LYS A 3 0.41 20.55 -10.32
C LYS A 3 1.19 20.57 -9.01
N ASN A 4 0.60 21.12 -7.98
CA ASN A 4 1.18 21.07 -6.66
C ASN A 4 0.92 19.68 -6.07
N MET A 5 1.96 18.99 -5.60
CA MET A 5 1.86 17.71 -4.91
C MET A 5 0.82 17.75 -3.77
N GLN A 6 0.74 18.87 -3.07
CA GLN A 6 -0.24 19.08 -1.99
C GLN A 6 -1.69 18.89 -2.45
N ASP A 7 -1.99 19.07 -3.76
CA ASP A 7 -3.34 18.87 -4.27
C ASP A 7 -3.79 17.39 -4.22
N ASN A 8 -2.85 16.44 -4.17
CA ASN A 8 -3.16 15.03 -4.03
C ASN A 8 -3.65 14.66 -2.62
N PHE A 9 -3.23 15.43 -1.62
CA PHE A 9 -3.63 15.25 -0.22
C PHE A 9 -4.81 16.14 0.19
N LYS A 10 -5.07 17.22 -0.59
CA LYS A 10 -6.23 18.05 -0.36
C LYS A 10 -7.50 17.23 -0.50
N LYS A 11 -8.40 17.38 0.46
CA LYS A 11 -9.71 16.73 0.44
C LYS A 11 -9.62 15.20 0.38
N LEU A 12 -8.56 14.60 0.92
CA LEU A 12 -8.45 13.14 0.96
C LEU A 12 -9.61 12.51 1.74
N ASP A 13 -10.00 13.12 2.85
CA ASP A 13 -11.20 12.82 3.62
C ASP A 13 -12.44 12.81 2.72
N MET A 14 -12.73 13.92 2.06
CA MET A 14 -13.90 14.05 1.17
C MET A 14 -13.86 13.03 0.03
N ARG A 15 -12.68 12.75 -0.55
CA ARG A 15 -12.53 11.75 -1.62
C ARG A 15 -12.88 10.34 -1.13
N VAL A 16 -12.46 9.97 0.08
CA VAL A 16 -12.83 8.70 0.69
C VAL A 16 -14.33 8.63 0.94
N TYR A 17 -14.91 9.62 1.61
CA TYR A 17 -16.35 9.67 1.90
C TYR A 17 -17.18 9.60 0.62
N GLN A 18 -16.92 10.46 -0.35
CA GLN A 18 -17.68 10.49 -1.61
C GLN A 18 -17.53 9.19 -2.40
N THR A 19 -16.36 8.54 -2.38
CA THR A 19 -16.20 7.26 -3.05
C THR A 19 -17.06 6.19 -2.39
N LEU A 20 -17.05 6.11 -1.08
CA LEU A 20 -17.85 5.11 -0.35
C LEU A 20 -19.36 5.36 -0.54
N GLU A 21 -19.80 6.61 -0.45
CA GLU A 21 -21.23 6.98 -0.65
C GLU A 21 -21.74 6.71 -2.08
N ASN A 22 -20.89 6.90 -3.09
CA ASN A 22 -21.28 6.75 -4.51
C ASN A 22 -20.92 5.36 -5.08
N THR A 23 -20.39 4.45 -4.26
CA THR A 23 -20.09 3.07 -4.66
C THR A 23 -21.18 2.13 -4.15
N ASP A 24 -21.64 1.19 -5.00
CA ASP A 24 -22.53 0.11 -4.57
C ASP A 24 -21.75 -0.89 -3.68
N LEU A 25 -21.53 -0.48 -2.43
CA LEU A 25 -20.82 -1.28 -1.44
C LEU A 25 -21.56 -2.57 -1.08
N GLN A 26 -22.89 -2.59 -1.20
CA GLN A 26 -23.67 -3.81 -0.93
C GLN A 26 -23.36 -4.88 -1.96
N LYS A 27 -23.32 -4.52 -3.25
CA LYS A 27 -22.90 -5.43 -4.32
C LYS A 27 -21.48 -5.89 -4.14
N ILE A 28 -20.54 -4.98 -3.86
CA ILE A 28 -19.12 -5.33 -3.65
C ILE A 28 -18.99 -6.29 -2.47
N ASN A 29 -19.59 -5.99 -1.33
CA ASN A 29 -19.52 -6.81 -0.13
C ASN A 29 -20.13 -8.20 -0.36
N TYR A 30 -21.23 -8.26 -1.09
CA TYR A 30 -21.86 -9.54 -1.47
C TYR A 30 -20.94 -10.39 -2.35
N GLU A 31 -20.29 -9.82 -3.37
CA GLU A 31 -19.37 -10.56 -4.22
C GLU A 31 -18.09 -10.96 -3.47
N LEU A 32 -17.55 -10.09 -2.59
CA LEU A 32 -16.41 -10.42 -1.74
C LEU A 32 -16.73 -11.57 -0.78
N SER A 33 -17.94 -11.62 -0.24
CA SER A 33 -18.36 -12.70 0.67
C SER A 33 -18.46 -14.08 0.00
N LYS A 34 -18.55 -14.12 -1.35
CA LYS A 34 -18.56 -15.37 -2.13
C LYS A 34 -17.16 -15.92 -2.42
N ILE A 35 -16.10 -15.16 -2.11
CA ILE A 35 -14.74 -15.65 -2.30
C ILE A 35 -14.46 -16.70 -1.23
N ASP A 36 -14.47 -17.95 -1.64
CA ASP A 36 -14.20 -19.12 -0.81
C ASP A 36 -12.92 -19.83 -1.27
N GLY A 37 -12.19 -20.41 -0.33
CA GLY A 37 -10.98 -21.19 -0.58
C GLY A 37 -9.74 -20.38 -1.00
N PRO A 38 -8.62 -21.06 -1.26
CA PRO A 38 -7.34 -20.44 -1.52
C PRO A 38 -7.39 -19.46 -2.69
N THR A 39 -6.85 -18.26 -2.47
CA THR A 39 -6.95 -17.15 -3.42
C THR A 39 -5.59 -16.51 -3.68
N LEU A 40 -5.20 -16.42 -4.95
CA LEU A 40 -4.09 -15.58 -5.39
C LEU A 40 -4.55 -14.12 -5.45
N VAL A 41 -3.77 -13.22 -4.84
CA VAL A 41 -4.07 -11.79 -4.85
C VAL A 41 -2.93 -11.07 -5.55
N SER A 42 -3.24 -10.14 -6.45
CA SER A 42 -2.20 -9.49 -7.27
C SER A 42 -2.46 -8.02 -7.55
N GLY A 43 -1.38 -7.29 -7.76
CA GLY A 43 -1.39 -5.89 -8.18
C GLY A 43 0.02 -5.44 -8.56
N VAL A 44 0.15 -4.42 -9.39
CA VAL A 44 1.43 -3.89 -9.89
C VAL A 44 1.59 -2.43 -9.50
N GLY A 45 2.81 -2.02 -9.12
CA GLY A 45 3.10 -0.65 -8.68
C GLY A 45 2.25 -0.26 -7.46
N GLY A 46 1.63 0.92 -7.45
CA GLY A 46 0.74 1.35 -6.35
C GLY A 46 -0.41 0.37 -6.07
N SER A 47 -0.84 -0.43 -7.05
CA SER A 47 -1.84 -1.48 -6.84
C SER A 47 -1.31 -2.69 -6.07
N SER A 48 0.02 -2.85 -5.93
CA SER A 48 0.62 -3.89 -5.08
C SER A 48 0.36 -3.64 -3.60
N VAL A 49 0.30 -2.38 -3.19
CA VAL A 49 -0.10 -1.96 -1.83
C VAL A 49 -1.55 -2.39 -1.56
N VAL A 50 -2.44 -2.10 -2.53
CA VAL A 50 -3.85 -2.47 -2.45
C VAL A 50 -4.05 -3.98 -2.41
N SER A 51 -3.31 -4.73 -3.24
CA SER A 51 -3.41 -6.20 -3.27
C SER A 51 -2.93 -6.83 -1.96
N GLN A 52 -1.89 -6.27 -1.36
CA GLN A 52 -1.42 -6.74 -0.05
C GLN A 52 -2.45 -6.49 1.05
N PHE A 53 -3.08 -5.31 1.05
CA PHE A 53 -4.17 -5.00 1.98
C PHE A 53 -5.39 -5.92 1.75
N ALA A 54 -5.80 -6.10 0.48
CA ALA A 54 -6.90 -6.98 0.12
C ALA A 54 -6.65 -8.44 0.54
N ALA A 55 -5.41 -8.93 0.39
CA ALA A 55 -5.05 -10.27 0.84
C ALA A 55 -5.26 -10.45 2.35
N LYS A 56 -4.87 -9.47 3.16
CA LYS A 56 -5.11 -9.50 4.60
C LYS A 56 -6.60 -9.47 4.93
N VAL A 57 -7.36 -8.57 4.31
CA VAL A 57 -8.81 -8.46 4.51
C VAL A 57 -9.50 -9.78 4.18
N LEU A 58 -9.22 -10.37 3.03
CA LEU A 58 -9.82 -11.65 2.60
C LEU A 58 -9.40 -12.79 3.54
N SER A 59 -8.14 -12.84 3.93
CA SER A 59 -7.65 -13.86 4.86
C SER A 59 -8.38 -13.79 6.20
N GLU A 60 -8.52 -12.61 6.77
CA GLU A 60 -9.14 -12.43 8.09
C GLU A 60 -10.66 -12.52 8.05
N LYS A 61 -11.31 -11.88 7.07
CA LYS A 61 -12.77 -11.82 7.00
C LYS A 61 -13.37 -13.12 6.49
N ASN A 62 -12.82 -13.68 5.42
CA ASN A 62 -13.36 -14.89 4.79
C ASN A 62 -12.74 -16.17 5.36
N LYS A 63 -11.73 -16.06 6.25
CA LYS A 63 -11.00 -17.21 6.84
C LYS A 63 -10.42 -18.15 5.78
N ILE A 64 -9.83 -17.58 4.75
CA ILE A 64 -9.23 -18.30 3.62
C ILE A 64 -7.72 -18.08 3.56
N ILE A 65 -7.02 -19.00 2.89
CA ILE A 65 -5.60 -18.82 2.58
C ILE A 65 -5.49 -17.84 1.40
N THR A 66 -4.71 -16.78 1.58
CA THR A 66 -4.37 -15.84 0.53
C THR A 66 -2.86 -15.85 0.26
N ARG A 67 -2.48 -15.66 -1.00
CA ARG A 67 -1.09 -15.41 -1.39
C ARG A 67 -1.04 -14.16 -2.24
N ASN A 68 -0.45 -13.08 -1.71
CA ASN A 68 -0.16 -11.88 -2.50
C ASN A 68 1.11 -12.10 -3.32
N THR A 69 1.05 -11.83 -4.63
CA THR A 69 2.16 -12.09 -5.54
C THR A 69 2.12 -11.17 -6.77
N GLU A 70 3.27 -10.93 -7.36
CA GLU A 70 3.38 -10.22 -8.63
C GLU A 70 2.74 -11.06 -9.77
N PRO A 71 1.93 -10.46 -10.66
CA PRO A 71 1.30 -11.21 -11.76
C PRO A 71 2.28 -11.99 -12.65
N ARG A 72 3.50 -11.49 -12.84
CA ARG A 72 4.55 -12.17 -13.63
C ARG A 72 5.04 -13.48 -13.00
N ASP A 73 4.84 -13.65 -11.70
CA ASP A 73 5.27 -14.83 -10.96
C ASP A 73 4.24 -15.96 -11.05
N PHE A 74 3.03 -15.71 -11.60
CA PHE A 74 1.98 -16.72 -11.71
C PHE A 74 2.44 -17.96 -12.47
N LYS A 75 3.32 -17.81 -13.47
CA LYS A 75 3.92 -18.92 -14.22
C LYS A 75 4.77 -19.88 -13.38
N TYR A 76 5.23 -19.42 -12.19
CA TYR A 76 6.01 -20.25 -11.26
C TYR A 76 5.16 -20.82 -10.12
N ILE A 77 3.87 -20.52 -10.09
CA ILE A 77 2.95 -20.94 -9.05
C ILE A 77 2.12 -22.10 -9.57
N ASN A 78 2.00 -23.15 -8.77
CA ASN A 78 1.03 -24.20 -9.07
C ASN A 78 -0.39 -23.67 -8.81
N THR A 79 -1.04 -23.18 -9.87
CA THR A 79 -2.37 -22.56 -9.78
C THR A 79 -3.47 -23.55 -9.42
N SER A 80 -3.25 -24.88 -9.58
CA SER A 80 -4.23 -25.90 -9.19
C SER A 80 -4.52 -25.95 -7.68
N LEU A 81 -3.66 -25.32 -6.87
CA LEU A 81 -3.84 -25.17 -5.41
C LEU A 81 -4.81 -24.05 -5.03
N TYR A 82 -5.24 -23.26 -5.99
CA TYR A 82 -6.08 -22.07 -5.77
C TYR A 82 -7.43 -22.21 -6.46
N LYS A 83 -8.44 -21.54 -5.93
CA LYS A 83 -9.77 -21.44 -6.53
C LYS A 83 -9.98 -20.11 -7.25
N ASN A 84 -9.37 -19.05 -6.75
CA ASN A 84 -9.65 -17.70 -7.19
C ASN A 84 -8.38 -16.93 -7.49
N VAL A 85 -8.50 -15.93 -8.36
CA VAL A 85 -7.58 -14.81 -8.51
C VAL A 85 -8.33 -13.53 -8.19
N PHE A 86 -7.75 -12.72 -7.32
CA PHE A 86 -8.22 -11.38 -6.97
C PHE A 86 -7.19 -10.36 -7.43
N ALA A 87 -7.47 -9.66 -8.51
CA ALA A 87 -6.57 -8.64 -9.05
C ALA A 87 -7.00 -7.24 -8.60
N CYS A 88 -6.02 -6.41 -8.24
CA CYS A 88 -6.20 -5.00 -7.94
C CYS A 88 -5.59 -4.16 -9.05
N SER A 89 -6.35 -3.24 -9.63
CA SER A 89 -5.87 -2.35 -10.67
C SER A 89 -6.70 -1.09 -10.75
N TYR A 90 -6.06 0.06 -10.74
CA TYR A 90 -6.79 1.32 -10.89
C TYR A 90 -7.57 1.38 -12.21
N SER A 91 -6.91 1.09 -13.35
CA SER A 91 -7.51 1.18 -14.69
C SER A 91 -8.33 -0.05 -15.08
N GLY A 92 -8.12 -1.19 -14.41
CA GLY A 92 -8.74 -2.47 -14.76
C GLY A 92 -8.27 -3.14 -16.04
N ASN A 93 -7.33 -2.53 -16.79
CA ASN A 93 -6.96 -2.95 -18.15
C ASN A 93 -5.45 -3.00 -18.41
N ASN A 94 -4.60 -2.97 -17.38
CA ASN A 94 -3.15 -3.03 -17.59
C ASN A 94 -2.68 -4.48 -17.84
N TYR A 95 -1.44 -4.61 -18.32
CA TYR A 95 -0.83 -5.90 -18.62
C TYR A 95 -0.77 -6.84 -17.39
N GLY A 96 -0.59 -6.28 -16.18
CA GLY A 96 -0.64 -7.08 -14.96
C GLY A 96 -2.00 -7.76 -14.74
N VAL A 97 -3.12 -7.08 -15.07
CA VAL A 97 -4.46 -7.69 -15.04
C VAL A 97 -4.58 -8.79 -16.07
N GLU A 98 -4.07 -8.58 -17.29
CA GLU A 98 -4.07 -9.61 -18.33
C GLU A 98 -3.31 -10.85 -17.86
N LEU A 99 -2.11 -10.69 -17.30
CA LEU A 99 -1.32 -11.81 -16.76
C LEU A 99 -2.02 -12.53 -15.60
N SER A 100 -2.65 -11.77 -14.70
CA SER A 100 -3.38 -12.36 -13.56
C SER A 100 -4.49 -13.29 -13.98
N PHE A 101 -5.05 -13.10 -15.17
CA PHE A 101 -6.21 -13.85 -15.68
C PHE A 101 -5.87 -14.88 -16.76
N LEU A 102 -4.58 -15.16 -16.99
CA LEU A 102 -4.12 -16.25 -17.87
C LEU A 102 -4.18 -17.62 -17.17
N ASN A 103 -5.35 -17.98 -16.62
CA ASN A 103 -5.58 -19.24 -15.91
C ASN A 103 -7.08 -19.55 -15.88
N ASN A 104 -7.45 -20.74 -15.41
CA ASN A 104 -8.83 -21.22 -15.34
C ASN A 104 -9.47 -21.03 -13.95
N LEU A 105 -8.93 -20.14 -13.13
CA LEU A 105 -9.47 -19.83 -11.81
C LEU A 105 -10.66 -18.85 -11.94
N LYS A 106 -11.44 -18.70 -10.87
CA LYS A 106 -12.46 -17.67 -10.83
C LYS A 106 -11.81 -16.29 -10.63
N HIS A 107 -12.14 -15.34 -11.50
CA HIS A 107 -11.49 -14.06 -11.57
C HIS A 107 -12.32 -12.95 -10.92
N TYR A 108 -11.69 -12.21 -10.01
CA TYR A 108 -12.24 -11.01 -9.36
C TYR A 108 -11.32 -9.82 -9.64
N LEU A 109 -11.90 -8.66 -9.93
CA LEU A 109 -11.15 -7.45 -10.22
C LEU A 109 -11.67 -6.28 -9.38
N LEU A 110 -10.85 -5.76 -8.48
CA LEU A 110 -11.08 -4.50 -7.80
C LEU A 110 -10.48 -3.35 -8.61
N SER A 111 -11.33 -2.46 -9.12
CA SER A 111 -10.87 -1.37 -9.99
C SER A 111 -11.85 -0.18 -10.00
N SER A 112 -11.38 0.98 -10.50
CA SER A 112 -12.27 2.14 -10.73
C SER A 112 -13.03 2.06 -12.07
N LYS A 113 -12.81 1.02 -12.87
CA LYS A 113 -13.47 0.82 -14.18
C LYS A 113 -13.75 -0.65 -14.40
N GLU A 114 -14.86 -0.93 -15.05
CA GLU A 114 -15.19 -2.29 -15.46
C GLU A 114 -14.22 -2.81 -16.53
N ASN A 115 -13.82 -4.06 -16.38
CA ASN A 115 -13.19 -4.84 -17.44
C ASN A 115 -14.27 -5.61 -18.20
N LYS A 116 -14.31 -5.45 -19.52
CA LYS A 116 -15.32 -6.07 -20.39
C LYS A 116 -14.87 -7.43 -20.94
N LYS A 117 -13.72 -7.93 -20.52
CA LYS A 117 -13.18 -9.22 -20.99
C LYS A 117 -13.68 -10.36 -20.11
N GLY A 118 -14.28 -11.35 -20.73
CA GLY A 118 -14.57 -12.66 -20.16
C GLY A 118 -15.42 -12.70 -18.89
N ASP A 119 -15.31 -13.78 -18.15
CA ASP A 119 -16.09 -14.04 -16.93
C ASP A 119 -15.42 -13.45 -15.67
N ILE A 120 -15.19 -12.13 -15.70
CA ILE A 120 -14.58 -11.39 -14.59
C ILE A 120 -15.68 -10.81 -13.70
N VAL A 121 -15.63 -11.11 -12.40
CA VAL A 121 -16.45 -10.45 -11.40
C VAL A 121 -15.85 -9.08 -11.11
N ASN A 122 -16.44 -8.04 -11.71
CA ASN A 122 -16.01 -6.66 -11.53
C ASN A 122 -16.51 -6.10 -10.18
N LEU A 123 -15.57 -5.72 -9.31
CA LEU A 123 -15.79 -5.00 -8.06
C LEU A 123 -15.42 -3.54 -8.29
N THR A 124 -16.33 -2.84 -8.99
CA THR A 124 -16.04 -1.49 -9.45
C THR A 124 -16.45 -0.47 -8.39
N TYR A 125 -15.46 0.34 -7.95
CA TYR A 125 -15.71 1.48 -7.07
C TYR A 125 -15.70 2.79 -7.84
N ASN A 126 -16.53 3.73 -7.41
CA ASN A 126 -16.69 5.02 -8.06
C ASN A 126 -15.63 6.01 -7.51
N ASN A 127 -14.50 6.14 -8.19
CA ASN A 127 -13.45 7.06 -7.77
C ASN A 127 -13.72 8.48 -8.26
N ILE A 128 -14.23 9.29 -7.34
CA ILE A 128 -14.49 10.71 -7.56
C ILE A 128 -13.17 11.48 -7.34
N ASP A 129 -12.91 12.49 -8.16
CA ASP A 129 -11.73 13.34 -8.09
C ASP A 129 -10.40 12.57 -8.12
N LYS A 130 -10.16 11.90 -9.24
CA LYS A 130 -8.98 11.11 -9.52
C LYS A 130 -7.69 11.84 -9.23
N GLU A 131 -6.77 11.20 -8.49
CA GLU A 131 -5.38 11.65 -8.37
C GLU A 131 -4.73 11.81 -9.75
N LYS A 132 -4.09 12.96 -9.96
CA LYS A 132 -3.46 13.33 -11.24
C LYS A 132 -1.93 13.44 -11.10
N SER A 133 -1.32 12.58 -10.31
CA SER A 133 0.13 12.43 -10.20
C SER A 133 0.62 11.26 -11.03
N PHE A 134 1.91 11.27 -11.35
CA PHE A 134 2.56 10.13 -11.99
C PHE A 134 2.74 8.98 -11.01
N ILE A 135 3.15 9.30 -9.77
CA ILE A 135 3.31 8.34 -8.68
C ILE A 135 1.97 8.23 -7.95
N SER A 136 1.60 7.01 -7.56
CA SER A 136 0.42 6.78 -6.72
C SER A 136 0.70 7.18 -5.27
N LEU A 137 0.40 8.45 -4.93
CA LEU A 137 0.61 9.00 -3.59
C LEU A 137 -0.56 8.65 -2.65
N ALA A 138 -1.73 9.22 -2.92
CA ALA A 138 -2.94 9.00 -2.12
C ALA A 138 -3.92 8.00 -2.75
N ALA A 139 -3.70 7.62 -4.02
CA ALA A 139 -4.59 6.71 -4.74
C ALA A 139 -4.82 5.34 -4.08
N PRO A 140 -3.84 4.70 -3.40
CA PRO A 140 -4.07 3.41 -2.74
C PRO A 140 -5.09 3.46 -1.59
N VAL A 141 -5.28 4.61 -0.94
CA VAL A 141 -6.23 4.75 0.19
C VAL A 141 -7.66 4.41 -0.22
N ILE A 142 -8.07 4.82 -1.41
CA ILE A 142 -9.46 4.67 -1.87
C ILE A 142 -9.89 3.18 -1.98
N PRO A 143 -9.20 2.32 -2.77
CA PRO A 143 -9.56 0.91 -2.84
C PRO A 143 -9.32 0.19 -1.50
N CYS A 144 -8.35 0.60 -0.69
CA CYS A 144 -8.18 0.07 0.66
C CYS A 144 -9.38 0.42 1.56
N ALA A 145 -9.95 1.63 1.42
CA ALA A 145 -11.18 2.02 2.13
C ALA A 145 -12.38 1.14 1.74
N VAL A 146 -12.51 0.81 0.46
CA VAL A 146 -13.56 -0.13 -0.01
C VAL A 146 -13.38 -1.52 0.62
N MET A 147 -12.16 -2.04 0.65
CA MET A 147 -11.86 -3.32 1.30
C MET A 147 -12.05 -3.26 2.81
N LEU A 148 -11.69 -2.15 3.45
CA LEU A 148 -11.90 -1.94 4.88
C LEU A 148 -13.40 -1.90 5.22
N ASN A 149 -14.22 -1.29 4.37
CA ASN A 149 -15.68 -1.28 4.56
C ASN A 149 -16.28 -2.69 4.50
N TYR A 150 -15.72 -3.59 3.69
CA TYR A 150 -16.11 -5.00 3.70
C TYR A 150 -15.72 -5.69 5.01
N TYR A 151 -14.52 -5.40 5.52
CA TYR A 151 -14.03 -5.97 6.78
C TYR A 151 -14.82 -5.46 7.97
N LEU A 152 -15.01 -4.15 8.07
CA LEU A 152 -15.62 -3.43 9.18
C LEU A 152 -16.76 -2.52 8.67
N PRO A 153 -17.99 -3.04 8.45
CA PRO A 153 -19.09 -2.29 7.86
C PRO A 153 -19.79 -1.34 8.86
N ILE A 154 -19.01 -0.55 9.58
CA ILE A 154 -19.46 0.48 10.53
C ILE A 154 -18.79 1.81 10.18
N HIS A 155 -19.22 2.90 10.81
CA HIS A 155 -18.66 4.25 10.59
C HIS A 155 -17.22 4.39 11.12
N TRP A 156 -16.26 3.65 10.54
CA TRP A 156 -14.85 3.71 10.91
C TRP A 156 -14.14 4.98 10.41
N GLN A 157 -14.72 5.68 9.42
CA GLN A 157 -14.09 6.81 8.74
C GLN A 157 -13.69 7.91 9.72
N HIS A 158 -14.57 8.26 10.67
CA HIS A 158 -14.32 9.27 11.68
C HIS A 158 -13.20 8.91 12.66
N LEU A 159 -12.87 7.62 12.80
CA LEU A 159 -11.76 7.18 13.65
C LEU A 159 -10.38 7.50 13.05
N ILE A 160 -10.31 7.70 11.74
CA ILE A 160 -9.04 7.89 11.02
C ILE A 160 -9.09 9.15 10.15
N ILE A 161 -10.14 9.30 9.34
CA ILE A 161 -10.18 10.30 8.27
C ILE A 161 -10.40 11.71 8.84
N ASP A 162 -11.21 11.85 9.88
CA ASP A 162 -11.50 13.16 10.49
C ASP A 162 -10.29 13.78 11.23
N HIS A 163 -9.21 13.01 11.39
CA HIS A 163 -7.99 13.42 12.08
C HIS A 163 -6.77 13.58 11.17
N LEU A 164 -6.96 13.62 9.85
CA LEU A 164 -5.86 13.66 8.88
C LEU A 164 -4.92 14.86 9.09
N ASP A 165 -5.46 16.02 9.44
CA ASP A 165 -4.66 17.25 9.66
C ASP A 165 -3.81 17.19 10.94
N SER A 166 -4.03 16.21 11.81
CA SER A 166 -3.23 16.00 13.02
C SER A 166 -1.90 15.30 12.76
N TYR A 167 -1.74 14.66 11.59
CA TYR A 167 -0.53 13.91 11.25
C TYR A 167 0.59 14.87 10.83
N LYS A 168 1.40 15.27 11.78
CA LYS A 168 2.56 16.14 11.59
C LYS A 168 3.82 15.40 11.98
N PHE A 169 4.86 15.59 11.17
CA PHE A 169 6.20 15.09 11.45
C PHE A 169 7.15 16.28 11.55
N ASP A 170 8.10 16.21 12.49
CA ASP A 170 9.12 17.24 12.71
C ASP A 170 10.46 16.53 12.98
N PHE A 171 11.29 16.40 11.94
CA PHE A 171 12.62 15.83 12.01
C PHE A 171 13.47 16.29 10.82
N ASP A 172 14.80 16.24 10.95
CA ASP A 172 15.72 16.56 9.86
C ASP A 172 15.78 15.39 8.86
N VAL A 173 15.23 15.59 7.67
CA VAL A 173 15.11 14.59 6.60
C VAL A 173 16.41 14.25 5.88
N ASN A 174 17.55 14.92 6.21
CA ASN A 174 18.84 14.69 5.58
C ASN A 174 19.48 13.45 6.15
N CYS A 175 19.52 12.39 5.38
CA CYS A 175 20.11 11.10 5.75
C CYS A 175 20.61 10.34 4.53
N ASP A 176 21.41 9.29 4.76
CA ASP A 176 21.88 8.42 3.69
C ASP A 176 20.79 7.43 3.27
N ALA A 177 20.06 6.89 4.22
CA ALA A 177 18.93 5.99 3.98
C ALA A 177 17.85 6.10 5.08
N TYR A 178 16.65 5.61 4.74
CA TYR A 178 15.55 5.42 5.68
C TYR A 178 15.41 3.93 5.97
N GLU A 179 15.68 3.52 7.21
CA GLU A 179 15.51 2.12 7.63
C GLU A 179 14.11 1.94 8.24
N ILE A 180 13.27 1.16 7.59
CA ILE A 180 11.85 1.01 7.90
C ILE A 180 11.65 -0.27 8.71
N PHE A 181 11.27 -0.14 9.96
CA PHE A 181 11.02 -1.24 10.89
C PHE A 181 9.55 -1.63 10.90
N THR A 182 9.23 -2.80 10.39
CA THR A 182 7.86 -3.27 10.20
C THR A 182 7.64 -4.66 10.80
N GLY A 183 6.41 -5.03 10.96
CA GLY A 183 5.93 -6.39 11.24
C GLY A 183 4.81 -6.78 10.28
N VAL A 184 4.17 -7.91 10.55
CA VAL A 184 3.03 -8.39 9.74
C VAL A 184 1.91 -7.35 9.71
N ASP A 185 1.63 -6.69 10.84
CA ASP A 185 0.49 -5.77 11.00
C ASP A 185 0.72 -4.39 10.37
N THR A 186 1.93 -4.10 9.88
CA THR A 186 2.28 -2.83 9.24
C THR A 186 2.97 -3.02 7.90
N SER A 187 2.86 -4.22 7.32
CA SER A 187 3.55 -4.59 6.09
C SER A 187 3.02 -3.86 4.84
N VAL A 188 1.74 -3.45 4.83
CA VAL A 188 1.15 -2.65 3.75
C VAL A 188 1.68 -1.22 3.76
N ALA A 189 1.76 -0.62 4.96
CA ALA A 189 2.30 0.71 5.15
C ALA A 189 3.79 0.78 4.79
N SER A 190 4.58 -0.21 5.22
CA SER A 190 5.99 -0.28 4.86
C SER A 190 6.21 -0.51 3.36
N LYS A 191 5.38 -1.33 2.71
CA LYS A 191 5.41 -1.53 1.26
C LYS A 191 5.11 -0.23 0.51
N TYR A 192 4.15 0.55 1.00
CA TYR A 192 3.86 1.87 0.45
C TYR A 192 5.06 2.79 0.56
N LEU A 193 5.69 2.91 1.73
CA LEU A 193 6.87 3.76 1.94
C LEU A 193 8.02 3.36 1.02
N GLU A 194 8.36 2.07 0.99
CA GLU A 194 9.41 1.54 0.11
C GLU A 194 9.15 1.92 -1.35
N SER A 195 7.99 1.57 -1.88
CA SER A 195 7.64 1.80 -3.28
C SER A 195 7.65 3.29 -3.62
N THR A 196 7.02 4.12 -2.78
CA THR A 196 6.87 5.54 -3.06
C THR A 196 8.19 6.30 -2.95
N MET A 197 9.05 5.97 -1.97
CA MET A 197 10.37 6.58 -1.83
C MET A 197 11.27 6.26 -3.01
N VAL A 198 11.26 4.99 -3.48
CA VAL A 198 12.04 4.56 -4.64
C VAL A 198 11.52 5.22 -5.91
N GLU A 199 10.21 5.17 -6.18
CA GLU A 199 9.62 5.75 -7.38
C GLU A 199 9.82 7.26 -7.48
N SER A 200 9.79 7.94 -6.35
CA SER A 200 9.94 9.40 -6.28
C SER A 200 11.38 9.87 -6.19
N GLY A 201 12.30 8.99 -5.84
CA GLY A 201 13.70 9.34 -5.60
C GLY A 201 13.90 10.29 -4.42
N ILE A 202 13.03 10.26 -3.42
CA ILE A 202 13.16 11.09 -2.21
C ILE A 202 14.05 10.46 -1.14
N GLY A 203 14.37 9.20 -1.25
CA GLY A 203 15.25 8.51 -0.31
C GLY A 203 15.53 7.07 -0.71
N ILE A 204 16.48 6.46 -0.03
CA ILE A 204 16.81 5.03 -0.16
C ILE A 204 16.11 4.31 1.01
N PRO A 205 15.04 3.53 0.77
CA PRO A 205 14.40 2.75 1.81
C PRO A 205 15.11 1.41 2.00
N ILE A 206 15.28 0.99 3.26
CA ILE A 206 15.75 -0.33 3.64
C ILE A 206 14.71 -0.91 4.60
N VAL A 207 14.01 -1.96 4.19
CA VAL A 207 12.93 -2.54 5.01
C VAL A 207 13.46 -3.67 5.88
N HIS A 208 13.18 -3.59 7.17
CA HIS A 208 13.49 -4.60 8.17
C HIS A 208 12.21 -5.17 8.78
N ASP A 209 12.09 -6.48 8.77
CA ASP A 209 11.26 -7.16 9.75
C ASP A 209 11.92 -7.05 11.12
N LYS A 210 11.18 -6.64 12.14
CA LYS A 210 11.70 -6.34 13.49
C LYS A 210 12.41 -7.53 14.14
N TYR A 211 11.86 -8.74 13.98
CA TYR A 211 12.48 -9.94 14.51
C TYR A 211 13.74 -10.31 13.74
N SER A 212 13.71 -10.21 12.40
CA SER A 212 14.87 -10.48 11.56
C SER A 212 16.01 -9.48 11.77
N TYR A 213 15.70 -8.24 12.16
CA TYR A 213 16.71 -7.22 12.49
C TYR A 213 17.61 -7.68 13.63
N CYS A 214 17.04 -8.30 14.66
CA CYS A 214 17.79 -8.83 15.80
C CYS A 214 18.74 -9.99 15.44
N HIS A 215 18.58 -10.60 14.26
CA HIS A 215 19.41 -11.69 13.75
C HIS A 215 20.58 -11.24 12.84
N GLY A 216 21.16 -10.08 13.10
CA GLY A 216 22.42 -9.63 12.47
C GLY A 216 22.28 -8.44 11.52
N ARG A 217 21.07 -8.03 11.11
CA ARG A 217 20.86 -6.81 10.31
C ARG A 217 21.29 -5.54 11.07
N SER A 218 21.25 -5.59 12.40
CA SER A 218 21.70 -4.52 13.29
C SER A 218 23.19 -4.15 13.10
N THR A 219 24.02 -5.04 12.55
CA THR A 219 25.44 -4.74 12.31
C THR A 219 25.64 -3.66 11.25
N THR A 220 24.69 -3.42 10.36
CA THR A 220 24.74 -2.36 9.35
C THR A 220 24.33 -0.99 9.87
N SER A 221 23.66 -0.93 11.03
CA SER A 221 23.14 0.31 11.63
C SER A 221 24.17 1.06 12.47
N ILE A 222 25.29 0.44 12.80
CA ILE A 222 26.31 1.02 13.67
C ILE A 222 27.06 2.14 12.95
N ASN A 223 27.03 3.35 13.54
CA ASN A 223 27.72 4.55 13.06
C ASN A 223 27.26 5.04 11.67
N ASN A 224 25.97 4.92 11.35
CA ASN A 224 25.45 5.43 10.11
C ASN A 224 24.61 6.71 10.29
N ASN A 225 24.44 7.46 9.21
CA ASN A 225 23.63 8.69 9.15
C ASN A 225 22.21 8.39 8.66
N ASN A 226 21.65 7.24 9.05
CA ASN A 226 20.31 6.83 8.64
C ASN A 226 19.25 7.32 9.62
N ILE A 227 18.02 7.40 9.15
CA ILE A 227 16.82 7.63 9.95
C ILE A 227 16.04 6.34 10.05
N ALA A 228 15.68 5.94 11.27
CA ALA A 228 14.77 4.83 11.48
C ALA A 228 13.33 5.31 11.38
N ILE A 229 12.51 4.67 10.55
CA ILE A 229 11.05 4.81 10.53
C ILE A 229 10.47 3.58 11.21
N TYR A 230 9.86 3.75 12.36
CA TYR A 230 9.45 2.68 13.24
C TYR A 230 7.92 2.61 13.40
N PHE A 231 7.31 1.48 13.09
CA PHE A 231 5.90 1.24 13.36
C PHE A 231 5.74 0.62 14.76
N ASP A 232 5.30 1.38 15.73
CA ASP A 232 5.12 0.91 17.11
C ASP A 232 3.74 0.28 17.31
N MET A 233 3.72 -1.02 17.60
CA MET A 233 2.52 -1.81 17.92
C MET A 233 2.37 -2.03 19.43
N HIS A 234 3.16 -1.33 20.25
CA HIS A 234 3.18 -1.42 21.71
C HIS A 234 3.48 -2.82 22.24
N THR A 235 4.30 -3.60 21.56
CA THR A 235 4.80 -4.90 22.03
C THR A 235 6.04 -4.74 22.91
N GLU A 236 6.39 -5.79 23.66
CA GLU A 236 7.66 -5.80 24.42
C GLU A 236 8.87 -5.63 23.51
N LEU A 237 8.85 -6.20 22.30
CA LEU A 237 9.93 -6.01 21.32
C LEU A 237 10.00 -4.56 20.86
N ASP A 238 8.85 -3.89 20.64
CA ASP A 238 8.82 -2.49 20.25
C ASP A 238 9.47 -1.60 21.31
N LYS A 239 9.16 -1.85 22.58
CA LYS A 239 9.76 -1.14 23.70
C LYS A 239 11.27 -1.28 23.71
N LEU A 240 11.78 -2.51 23.61
CA LEU A 240 13.22 -2.77 23.60
C LEU A 240 13.91 -2.10 22.41
N LEU A 241 13.35 -2.20 21.21
CA LEU A 241 13.95 -1.59 20.02
C LEU A 241 13.92 -0.07 20.09
N LEU A 242 12.84 0.55 20.54
CA LEU A 242 12.72 2.01 20.68
C LEU A 242 13.64 2.57 21.78
N GLU A 243 14.04 1.79 22.78
CA GLU A 243 15.08 2.15 23.73
C GLU A 243 16.49 2.09 23.13
N GLU A 244 16.74 1.19 22.17
CA GLU A 244 18.07 0.96 21.59
C GLU A 244 18.33 1.76 20.32
N LEU A 245 17.36 1.86 19.40
CA LEU A 245 17.55 2.48 18.08
C LEU A 245 18.11 3.92 18.13
N PRO A 246 17.71 4.81 19.07
CA PRO A 246 18.27 6.16 19.14
C PRO A 246 19.77 6.24 19.40
N LYS A 247 20.41 5.13 19.84
CA LYS A 247 21.85 5.05 20.05
C LYS A 247 22.64 4.86 18.75
N TYR A 248 21.96 4.43 17.66
CA TYR A 248 22.60 4.02 16.42
C TYR A 248 22.13 4.78 15.19
N TYR A 249 20.96 5.43 15.28
CA TYR A 249 20.36 6.19 14.19
C TYR A 249 20.43 7.69 14.45
N LYS A 250 20.52 8.47 13.38
CA LYS A 250 20.47 9.94 13.47
C LYS A 250 19.18 10.40 14.11
N ASP A 251 18.07 9.76 13.75
CA ASP A 251 16.73 10.03 14.31
C ASP A 251 15.86 8.77 14.23
N VAL A 252 14.81 8.72 15.06
CA VAL A 252 13.82 7.64 15.08
C VAL A 252 12.42 8.24 14.97
N VAL A 253 11.85 8.12 13.78
CA VAL A 253 10.50 8.60 13.47
C VAL A 253 9.50 7.49 13.75
N THR A 254 8.72 7.63 14.81
CA THR A 254 7.75 6.59 15.21
C THR A 254 6.37 6.87 14.65
N ILE A 255 5.79 5.84 14.02
CA ILE A 255 4.40 5.80 13.57
C ILE A 255 3.62 4.89 14.52
N TYR A 256 2.56 5.43 15.13
CA TYR A 256 1.68 4.71 16.05
C TYR A 256 0.38 4.35 15.31
N PRO A 257 0.18 3.09 14.86
CA PRO A 257 -1.10 2.65 14.32
C PRO A 257 -2.20 2.72 15.39
N SER A 258 -3.42 3.01 14.98
CA SER A 258 -4.55 3.18 15.93
C SER A 258 -4.97 1.89 16.64
N SER A 259 -4.56 0.73 16.11
CA SER A 259 -4.84 -0.59 16.69
C SER A 259 -3.98 -1.68 16.03
N ASN A 260 -3.97 -2.89 16.66
CA ASN A 260 -3.33 -4.09 16.10
C ASN A 260 -4.31 -4.87 15.20
N SER A 261 -4.89 -4.21 14.21
CA SER A 261 -5.92 -4.80 13.34
C SER A 261 -5.81 -4.25 11.91
N ILE A 262 -6.66 -4.74 11.00
CA ILE A 262 -6.80 -4.20 9.64
C ILE A 262 -7.09 -2.68 9.64
N LEU A 263 -7.82 -2.19 10.64
CA LEU A 263 -8.05 -0.75 10.81
C LEU A 263 -6.75 -0.01 11.11
N GLY A 264 -5.92 -0.54 12.01
CA GLY A 264 -4.61 0.04 12.31
C GLY A 264 -3.64 -0.03 11.15
N GLU A 265 -3.67 -1.10 10.34
CA GLU A 265 -2.89 -1.16 9.09
C GLU A 265 -3.31 -0.06 8.10
N TYR A 266 -4.62 0.21 7.97
CA TYR A 266 -5.11 1.30 7.13
C TYR A 266 -4.70 2.68 7.67
N ASP A 267 -4.75 2.88 8.98
CA ASP A 267 -4.26 4.09 9.64
C ASP A 267 -2.75 4.28 9.43
N ALA A 268 -1.97 3.22 9.60
CA ALA A 268 -0.53 3.25 9.34
C ALA A 268 -0.21 3.61 7.88
N LEU A 269 -0.99 3.10 6.92
CA LEU A 269 -0.88 3.45 5.51
C LEU A 269 -1.09 4.96 5.30
N ILE A 270 -2.13 5.54 5.88
CA ILE A 270 -2.41 6.98 5.77
C ILE A 270 -1.27 7.80 6.41
N LYS A 271 -0.84 7.45 7.63
CA LYS A 271 0.28 8.12 8.30
C LYS A 271 1.56 8.06 7.47
N SER A 272 1.82 6.93 6.83
CA SER A 272 2.96 6.77 5.91
C SER A 272 2.87 7.67 4.69
N MET A 273 1.67 7.95 4.18
CA MET A 273 1.47 8.92 3.09
C MET A 273 1.82 10.34 3.55
N TYR A 274 1.39 10.75 4.74
CA TYR A 274 1.73 12.06 5.29
C TYR A 274 3.22 12.19 5.62
N LEU A 275 3.88 11.10 6.05
CA LEU A 275 5.34 11.05 6.21
C LEU A 275 6.05 11.26 4.86
N THR A 276 5.60 10.57 3.82
CA THR A 276 6.14 10.76 2.45
C THR A 276 5.98 12.20 1.98
N LYS A 277 4.81 12.81 2.24
CA LYS A 277 4.56 14.23 1.96
C LYS A 277 5.54 15.13 2.70
N HIS A 278 5.73 14.91 4.00
CA HIS A 278 6.66 15.69 4.83
C HIS A 278 8.09 15.61 4.29
N ILE A 279 8.60 14.40 4.00
CA ILE A 279 9.96 14.21 3.46
C ILE A 279 10.11 14.94 2.11
N ALA A 280 9.12 14.84 1.23
CA ALA A 280 9.18 15.48 -0.08
C ALA A 280 9.14 17.01 0.02
N GLU A 281 8.29 17.57 0.88
CA GLU A 281 8.20 19.02 1.12
C GLU A 281 9.51 19.56 1.72
N SER A 282 10.08 18.86 2.71
CA SER A 282 11.36 19.25 3.35
C SER A 282 12.55 19.17 2.36
N LYS A 283 12.47 18.28 1.36
CA LYS A 283 13.46 18.17 0.28
C LYS A 283 13.12 19.02 -0.95
N GLU A 284 12.09 19.86 -0.88
CA GLU A 284 11.59 20.69 -1.99
C GLU A 284 11.30 19.88 -3.28
N LYS A 285 10.86 18.62 -3.13
CA LYS A 285 10.54 17.71 -4.23
C LYS A 285 9.05 17.75 -4.56
N ASP A 286 8.72 17.98 -5.84
CA ASP A 286 7.36 17.82 -6.35
C ASP A 286 7.14 16.37 -6.85
N LEU A 287 6.33 15.60 -6.13
CA LEU A 287 6.02 14.21 -6.47
C LEU A 287 4.93 14.08 -7.54
N SER A 288 4.33 15.16 -8.00
CA SER A 288 3.33 15.11 -9.08
C SER A 288 3.94 14.79 -10.45
N GLY A 289 5.24 14.96 -10.61
CA GLY A 289 5.99 14.61 -11.81
C GLY A 289 7.39 14.11 -11.44
N VAL A 290 7.80 12.98 -12.00
CA VAL A 290 9.13 12.40 -11.79
C VAL A 290 9.86 12.33 -13.13
N ASP A 291 11.10 12.78 -13.14
CA ASP A 291 11.97 12.64 -14.30
C ASP A 291 12.57 11.24 -14.34
N TYR A 292 11.98 10.38 -15.15
CA TYR A 292 12.55 9.05 -15.40
C TYR A 292 13.70 9.10 -16.37
N SER A 293 14.72 8.31 -16.08
CA SER A 293 15.79 8.07 -17.05
C SER A 293 15.24 7.42 -18.35
N PRO A 294 15.89 7.65 -19.50
CA PRO A 294 15.44 7.05 -20.78
C PRO A 294 15.33 5.52 -20.74
N ILE A 295 16.16 4.85 -19.94
CA ILE A 295 16.11 3.39 -19.77
C ILE A 295 14.80 2.93 -19.10
N VAL A 296 14.32 3.69 -18.09
CA VAL A 296 13.07 3.35 -17.39
C VAL A 296 11.89 3.44 -18.35
N LYS A 297 11.84 4.44 -19.22
CA LYS A 297 10.78 4.57 -20.24
C LYS A 297 10.72 3.34 -21.16
N LYS A 298 11.88 2.79 -21.54
CA LYS A 298 11.95 1.57 -22.36
C LYS A 298 11.47 0.33 -21.58
N LEU A 299 11.88 0.19 -20.33
CA LEU A 299 11.57 -0.97 -19.50
C LEU A 299 10.10 -0.97 -19.02
N TYR A 300 9.50 0.19 -18.79
CA TYR A 300 8.13 0.30 -18.31
C TYR A 300 7.11 -0.38 -19.23
N HIS A 301 7.33 -0.30 -20.55
CA HIS A 301 6.47 -0.94 -21.56
C HIS A 301 6.95 -2.32 -22.02
N TYR A 302 8.02 -2.83 -21.40
CA TYR A 302 8.54 -4.15 -21.78
C TYR A 302 7.59 -5.26 -21.33
N LYS A 303 7.01 -5.95 -22.30
CA LYS A 303 6.08 -7.06 -22.04
C LYS A 303 6.79 -8.41 -21.87
N GLY A 304 8.05 -8.49 -22.25
CA GLY A 304 8.79 -9.75 -22.27
C GLY A 304 8.31 -10.69 -23.38
N ASN A 305 9.12 -11.71 -23.67
CA ASN A 305 8.65 -12.91 -24.34
C ASN A 305 8.19 -13.86 -23.21
N LEU A 306 6.89 -13.98 -23.02
CA LEU A 306 6.27 -14.92 -22.06
C LEU A 306 6.09 -16.28 -22.73
#